data_eb6558add11a1521f057c11dcdcca93f
#
_entry.id   eb6558add11a1521f057c11dcdcca93f
#
_cell.length_a   1.000
_cell.length_b   1.000
_cell.length_c   1.000
_cell.angle_alpha   90.00
_cell.angle_beta   90.00
_cell.angle_gamma   90.00
#
_symmetry.space_group_name_H-M   'P 1'
#
loop_
_entity.id
_entity.type
_entity.pdbx_description
1 polymer ?
#
loop_
_entity_poly.entity_id
_entity_poly.type
_entity_poly.pdbx_seq_one_letter_code
_entity_poly.pdbx_strand_id
1 'polypeptide(L)'
;FFLFLAFAQIQEANYWTGAKPGYFDFLNIWDAEWYERIYNDGYPSVLPTNPDGTVQQNNWAFMPVFPFLIRGLHLLTGVEFKFLAPIVATLFGFAFVLVAYKLLLLRLTESQSRWAITLISFSMASPILQVGYAESLWLLLIVSSLYFFMQRRDVLLVLSLAVLSVTRPGLLAFALMFALLFV
;
A
#
# COMPACT_ATOMS: atom_id res chain seq x y z
N PHE A 1 -12.99 -5.45 -9.01
CA PHE A 1 -13.43 -6.36 -10.06
C PHE A 1 -14.38 -5.68 -11.06
N PHE A 2 -15.43 -4.97 -10.63
CA PHE A 2 -16.37 -4.28 -11.55
C PHE A 2 -15.67 -3.23 -12.42
N LEU A 3 -14.75 -2.44 -11.87
CA LEU A 3 -13.96 -1.49 -12.67
C LEU A 3 -13.13 -2.21 -13.73
N PHE A 4 -12.53 -3.33 -13.41
CA PHE A 4 -11.82 -4.15 -14.39
C PHE A 4 -12.75 -4.58 -15.51
N LEU A 5 -13.92 -5.16 -15.20
CA LEU A 5 -14.88 -5.57 -16.22
C LEU A 5 -15.37 -4.41 -17.09
N ALA A 6 -15.55 -3.22 -16.50
CA ALA A 6 -16.03 -2.05 -17.24
C ALA A 6 -14.97 -1.44 -18.17
N PHE A 7 -13.71 -1.41 -17.75
CA PHE A 7 -12.66 -0.64 -18.42
C PHE A 7 -11.63 -1.51 -19.17
N ALA A 8 -11.24 -2.65 -18.63
CA ALA A 8 -10.20 -3.47 -19.25
C ALA A 8 -10.59 -4.00 -20.63
N GLN A 9 -11.89 -4.29 -20.87
CA GLN A 9 -12.38 -4.81 -22.13
C GLN A 9 -12.35 -3.80 -23.30
N ILE A 10 -12.34 -2.51 -22.99
CA ILE A 10 -12.29 -1.41 -23.97
C ILE A 10 -10.92 -0.71 -23.98
N GLN A 11 -9.99 -1.11 -23.10
CA GLN A 11 -8.68 -0.49 -23.02
C GLN A 11 -7.83 -0.83 -24.23
N GLU A 12 -7.30 0.20 -24.89
CA GLU A 12 -6.26 0.09 -25.90
C GLU A 12 -4.89 -0.12 -25.26
N ALA A 13 -3.92 -0.59 -26.05
CA ALA A 13 -2.54 -0.71 -25.59
C ALA A 13 -1.98 0.67 -25.22
N ASN A 14 -1.28 0.74 -24.07
CA ASN A 14 -0.61 1.94 -23.60
C ASN A 14 0.77 1.58 -23.03
N TYR A 15 1.47 2.56 -22.45
CA TYR A 15 2.80 2.35 -21.89
C TYR A 15 2.84 1.25 -20.82
N TRP A 16 1.78 1.09 -20.03
CA TRP A 16 1.74 0.23 -18.85
C TRP A 16 1.18 -1.16 -19.11
N THR A 17 0.28 -1.29 -20.09
CA THR A 17 -0.36 -2.58 -20.41
C THR A 17 -0.59 -2.71 -21.91
N GLY A 18 -0.65 -3.96 -22.40
CA GLY A 18 -1.22 -4.27 -23.69
C GLY A 18 -2.72 -3.94 -23.77
N ALA A 19 -3.30 -4.09 -24.98
CA ALA A 19 -4.74 -3.96 -25.15
C ALA A 19 -5.48 -5.07 -24.40
N LYS A 20 -6.63 -4.73 -23.83
CA LYS A 20 -7.51 -5.66 -23.08
C LYS A 20 -6.74 -6.51 -22.06
N PRO A 21 -6.07 -5.88 -21.09
CA PRO A 21 -5.22 -6.58 -20.13
C PRO A 21 -6.01 -7.61 -19.33
N GLY A 22 -5.35 -8.68 -18.93
CA GLY A 22 -5.87 -9.62 -17.94
C GLY A 22 -6.04 -8.94 -16.56
N TYR A 23 -6.79 -9.58 -15.66
CA TYR A 23 -7.10 -8.98 -14.35
C TYR A 23 -5.84 -8.60 -13.56
N PHE A 24 -4.87 -9.50 -13.47
CA PHE A 24 -3.63 -9.24 -12.75
C PHE A 24 -2.72 -8.24 -13.48
N ASP A 25 -2.77 -8.15 -14.80
CA ASP A 25 -2.05 -7.10 -15.55
C ASP A 25 -2.65 -5.72 -15.25
N PHE A 26 -3.98 -5.63 -15.18
CA PHE A 26 -4.70 -4.42 -14.82
C PHE A 26 -4.41 -3.96 -13.38
N LEU A 27 -4.14 -4.88 -12.45
CA LEU A 27 -3.81 -4.57 -11.06
C LEU A 27 -2.33 -4.24 -10.81
N ASN A 28 -1.47 -4.37 -11.82
CA ASN A 28 -0.02 -4.12 -11.72
C ASN A 28 0.44 -3.00 -12.68
N ILE A 29 -0.36 -1.93 -12.78
CA ILE A 29 -0.03 -0.74 -13.58
C ILE A 29 0.67 0.31 -12.72
N TRP A 30 1.28 1.32 -13.34
CA TRP A 30 1.89 2.51 -12.72
C TRP A 30 2.93 2.16 -11.64
N ASP A 31 2.67 2.50 -10.39
CA ASP A 31 3.62 2.32 -9.29
C ASP A 31 4.01 0.86 -9.03
N ALA A 32 3.17 -0.11 -9.42
CA ALA A 32 3.49 -1.53 -9.30
C ALA A 32 4.73 -1.92 -10.09
N GLU A 33 4.99 -1.28 -11.24
CA GLU A 33 6.21 -1.51 -12.03
C GLU A 33 7.48 -1.15 -11.23
N TRP A 34 7.45 -0.06 -10.47
CA TRP A 34 8.58 0.33 -9.61
C TRP A 34 8.79 -0.65 -8.46
N TYR A 35 7.71 -1.12 -7.84
CA TYR A 35 7.79 -2.16 -6.82
C TYR A 35 8.29 -3.49 -7.39
N GLU A 36 7.90 -3.86 -8.61
CA GLU A 36 8.39 -5.05 -9.29
C GLU A 36 9.88 -4.93 -9.65
N ARG A 37 10.35 -3.77 -10.08
CA ARG A 37 11.79 -3.51 -10.30
C ARG A 37 12.59 -3.66 -9.01
N ILE A 38 12.09 -3.14 -7.87
CA ILE A 38 12.75 -3.32 -6.58
C ILE A 38 12.74 -4.80 -6.15
N TYR A 39 11.62 -5.48 -6.37
CA TYR A 39 11.52 -6.91 -6.10
C TYR A 39 12.53 -7.73 -6.90
N ASN A 40 12.75 -7.43 -8.18
CA ASN A 40 13.70 -8.14 -9.04
C ASN A 40 15.16 -7.74 -8.75
N ASP A 41 15.46 -6.43 -8.81
CA ASP A 41 16.82 -5.91 -8.92
C ASP A 41 17.29 -5.18 -7.65
N GLY A 42 16.37 -4.82 -6.76
CA GLY A 42 16.66 -3.97 -5.60
C GLY A 42 16.86 -2.52 -5.98
N TYR A 43 17.77 -1.86 -5.26
CA TYR A 43 18.08 -0.43 -5.47
C TYR A 43 19.39 -0.28 -6.23
N PRO A 44 19.46 0.63 -7.22
CA PRO A 44 20.69 0.86 -7.96
C PRO A 44 21.77 1.47 -7.05
N SER A 45 22.99 0.95 -7.15
CA SER A 45 24.16 1.49 -6.43
C SER A 45 24.65 2.82 -7.03
N VAL A 46 24.39 3.03 -8.32
CA VAL A 46 24.69 4.28 -9.04
C VAL A 46 23.38 4.86 -9.53
N LEU A 47 23.13 6.13 -9.23
CA LEU A 47 21.92 6.81 -9.66
C LEU A 47 21.92 7.01 -11.18
N PRO A 48 20.86 6.58 -11.90
CA PRO A 48 20.75 6.84 -13.33
C PRO A 48 20.59 8.35 -13.58
N THR A 49 21.32 8.87 -14.53
CA THR A 49 21.31 10.30 -14.88
C THR A 49 20.98 10.52 -16.35
N ASN A 50 20.35 11.64 -16.64
CA ASN A 50 20.14 12.14 -17.99
C ASN A 50 21.44 12.70 -18.57
N PRO A 51 21.53 12.94 -19.89
CA PRO A 51 22.68 13.57 -20.52
C PRO A 51 23.05 14.96 -19.99
N ASP A 52 22.06 15.66 -19.40
CA ASP A 52 22.22 16.98 -18.75
C ASP A 52 22.70 16.90 -17.30
N GLY A 53 22.94 15.68 -16.77
CA GLY A 53 23.38 15.43 -15.40
C GLY A 53 22.25 15.39 -14.35
N THR A 54 20.99 15.59 -14.73
CA THR A 54 19.85 15.45 -13.81
C THR A 54 19.57 13.99 -13.51
N VAL A 55 19.14 13.69 -12.27
CA VAL A 55 18.80 12.30 -11.86
C VAL A 55 17.49 11.88 -12.52
N GLN A 56 17.52 10.71 -13.15
CA GLN A 56 16.31 10.09 -13.69
C GLN A 56 15.43 9.54 -12.58
N GLN A 57 14.14 9.36 -12.87
CA GLN A 57 13.23 8.61 -12.01
C GLN A 57 13.78 7.18 -11.81
N ASN A 58 13.83 6.72 -10.56
CA ASN A 58 14.43 5.44 -10.21
C ASN A 58 13.81 4.82 -8.96
N ASN A 59 14.25 3.60 -8.61
CA ASN A 59 13.72 2.81 -7.50
C ASN A 59 13.79 3.52 -6.12
N TRP A 60 14.72 4.46 -5.91
CA TRP A 60 14.86 5.18 -4.64
C TRP A 60 13.67 6.10 -4.30
N ALA A 61 12.76 6.35 -5.24
CA ALA A 61 11.51 7.05 -4.98
C ALA A 61 10.48 6.19 -4.20
N PHE A 62 10.71 4.88 -4.10
CA PHE A 62 9.79 3.92 -3.49
C PHE A 62 10.43 3.23 -2.30
N MET A 63 9.65 2.97 -1.24
CA MET A 63 10.14 2.40 0.01
C MET A 63 10.20 0.86 -0.03
N PRO A 64 11.12 0.24 0.76
CA PRO A 64 11.52 -1.16 0.61
C PRO A 64 10.54 -2.20 1.15
N VAL A 65 9.69 -1.86 2.13
CA VAL A 65 8.95 -2.89 2.89
C VAL A 65 8.06 -3.72 2.00
N PHE A 66 7.23 -3.10 1.15
CA PHE A 66 6.29 -3.84 0.33
C PHE A 66 6.98 -4.75 -0.69
N PRO A 67 7.90 -4.27 -1.56
CA PRO A 67 8.53 -5.13 -2.56
C PRO A 67 9.39 -6.23 -1.93
N PHE A 68 10.10 -5.98 -0.83
CA PHE A 68 10.88 -7.03 -0.16
C PHE A 68 10.00 -8.04 0.59
N LEU A 69 8.84 -7.63 1.11
CA LEU A 69 7.85 -8.57 1.62
C LEU A 69 7.36 -9.52 0.51
N ILE A 70 7.01 -8.97 -0.66
CA ILE A 70 6.60 -9.79 -1.81
C ILE A 70 7.72 -10.71 -2.26
N ARG A 71 8.98 -10.23 -2.30
CA ARG A 71 10.15 -11.06 -2.61
C ARG A 71 10.35 -12.20 -1.62
N GLY A 72 10.19 -11.93 -0.32
CA GLY A 72 10.26 -12.96 0.72
C GLY A 72 9.16 -14.02 0.57
N LEU A 73 7.94 -13.61 0.26
CA LEU A 73 6.84 -14.53 -0.01
C LEU A 73 7.07 -15.34 -1.30
N HIS A 74 7.62 -14.73 -2.35
CA HIS A 74 8.02 -15.46 -3.56
C HIS A 74 9.03 -16.57 -3.26
N LEU A 75 10.07 -16.28 -2.47
CA LEU A 75 11.08 -17.29 -2.10
C LEU A 75 10.48 -18.48 -1.32
N LEU A 76 9.39 -18.26 -0.60
CA LEU A 76 8.70 -19.30 0.16
C LEU A 76 7.68 -20.10 -0.68
N THR A 77 7.03 -19.45 -1.64
CA THR A 77 5.87 -20.00 -2.35
C THR A 77 6.12 -20.35 -3.81
N GLY A 78 7.16 -19.75 -4.42
CA GLY A 78 7.41 -19.81 -5.87
C GLY A 78 6.44 -18.98 -6.73
N VAL A 79 5.48 -18.26 -6.11
CA VAL A 79 4.49 -17.45 -6.85
C VAL A 79 5.10 -16.11 -7.24
N GLU A 80 4.88 -15.70 -8.50
CA GLU A 80 5.45 -14.47 -9.06
C GLU A 80 4.84 -13.20 -8.50
N PHE A 81 5.58 -12.07 -8.59
CA PHE A 81 5.15 -10.72 -8.16
C PHE A 81 3.76 -10.37 -8.69
N LYS A 82 3.53 -10.60 -9.98
CA LYS A 82 2.27 -10.31 -10.68
C LYS A 82 1.02 -10.80 -9.93
N PHE A 83 1.12 -11.96 -9.27
CA PHE A 83 0.01 -12.55 -8.51
C PHE A 83 0.09 -12.21 -7.03
N LEU A 84 1.30 -12.26 -6.45
CA LEU A 84 1.48 -12.01 -5.02
C LEU A 84 1.15 -10.58 -4.63
N ALA A 85 1.61 -9.58 -5.38
CA ALA A 85 1.48 -8.19 -4.98
C ALA A 85 0.01 -7.76 -4.83
N PRO A 86 -0.90 -8.00 -5.81
CA PRO A 86 -2.32 -7.67 -5.65
C PRO A 86 -3.03 -8.51 -4.58
N ILE A 87 -2.68 -9.80 -4.42
CA ILE A 87 -3.27 -10.66 -3.39
C ILE A 87 -2.89 -10.14 -2.00
N VAL A 88 -1.61 -9.86 -1.78
CA VAL A 88 -1.11 -9.35 -0.48
C VAL A 88 -1.66 -7.96 -0.20
N ALA A 89 -1.72 -7.06 -1.20
CA ALA A 89 -2.35 -5.76 -1.07
C ALA A 89 -3.84 -5.90 -0.67
N THR A 90 -4.59 -6.81 -1.30
CA THR A 90 -5.99 -7.09 -0.95
C THR A 90 -6.13 -7.60 0.49
N LEU A 91 -5.25 -8.50 0.93
CA LEU A 91 -5.26 -9.00 2.32
C LEU A 91 -4.97 -7.88 3.33
N PHE A 92 -4.01 -7.00 3.05
CA PHE A 92 -3.75 -5.83 3.88
C PHE A 92 -4.92 -4.82 3.84
N GLY A 93 -5.55 -4.62 2.68
CA GLY A 93 -6.75 -3.80 2.55
C GLY A 93 -7.91 -4.33 3.41
N PHE A 94 -8.11 -5.65 3.41
CA PHE A 94 -9.09 -6.29 4.28
C PHE A 94 -8.74 -6.12 5.77
N ALA A 95 -7.48 -6.35 6.14
CA ALA A 95 -7.01 -6.12 7.51
C ALA A 95 -7.16 -4.65 7.94
N PHE A 96 -6.88 -3.69 7.04
CA PHE A 96 -7.12 -2.27 7.26
C PHE A 96 -8.58 -2.01 7.62
N VAL A 97 -9.54 -2.53 6.85
CA VAL A 97 -10.98 -2.38 7.11
C VAL A 97 -11.35 -2.91 8.51
N LEU A 98 -10.83 -4.08 8.89
CA LEU A 98 -11.09 -4.67 10.21
C LEU A 98 -10.51 -3.84 11.36
N VAL A 99 -9.27 -3.36 11.23
CA VAL A 99 -8.63 -2.56 12.29
C VAL A 99 -9.26 -1.17 12.35
N ALA A 100 -9.59 -0.55 11.20
CA ALA A 100 -10.32 0.71 11.15
C ALA A 100 -11.70 0.60 11.84
N TYR A 101 -12.42 -0.48 11.61
CA TYR A 101 -13.68 -0.73 12.32
C TYR A 101 -13.49 -0.79 13.85
N LYS A 102 -12.47 -1.53 14.32
CA LYS A 102 -12.13 -1.59 15.76
C LYS A 102 -11.73 -0.22 16.32
N LEU A 103 -11.00 0.57 15.55
CA LEU A 103 -10.62 1.93 15.93
C LEU A 103 -11.86 2.84 16.09
N LEU A 104 -12.78 2.77 15.14
CA LEU A 104 -14.03 3.56 15.16
C LEU A 104 -14.91 3.19 16.37
N LEU A 105 -15.00 1.91 16.73
CA LEU A 105 -15.76 1.44 17.90
C LEU A 105 -15.24 2.02 19.23
N LEU A 106 -14.03 2.57 19.29
CA LEU A 106 -13.51 3.23 20.50
C LEU A 106 -14.21 4.57 20.78
N ARG A 107 -14.88 5.16 19.78
CA ARG A 107 -15.47 6.52 19.88
C ARG A 107 -16.88 6.61 19.33
N LEU A 108 -17.30 5.68 18.48
CA LEU A 108 -18.59 5.67 17.79
C LEU A 108 -19.44 4.48 18.22
N THR A 109 -20.74 4.59 18.06
CA THR A 109 -21.64 3.44 18.22
C THR A 109 -21.37 2.40 17.14
N GLU A 110 -21.82 1.17 17.38
CA GLU A 110 -21.66 0.08 16.40
C GLU A 110 -22.33 0.40 15.05
N SER A 111 -23.52 1.01 15.07
CA SER A 111 -24.22 1.43 13.85
C SER A 111 -23.44 2.48 13.07
N GLN A 112 -22.93 3.52 13.76
CA GLN A 112 -22.11 4.56 13.13
C GLN A 112 -20.81 3.99 12.56
N SER A 113 -20.15 3.11 13.31
CA SER A 113 -18.90 2.45 12.87
C SER A 113 -19.13 1.58 11.64
N ARG A 114 -20.24 0.82 11.58
CA ARG A 114 -20.61 0.03 10.40
C ARG A 114 -20.86 0.91 9.18
N TRP A 115 -21.61 1.98 9.32
CA TRP A 115 -21.85 2.92 8.21
C TRP A 115 -20.54 3.57 7.73
N ALA A 116 -19.70 4.05 8.65
CA ALA A 116 -18.44 4.68 8.30
C ALA A 116 -17.52 3.73 7.52
N ILE A 117 -17.37 2.48 8.00
CA ILE A 117 -16.51 1.52 7.32
C ILE A 117 -17.08 1.07 5.97
N THR A 118 -18.40 0.99 5.85
CA THR A 118 -19.08 0.72 4.58
C THR A 118 -18.79 1.82 3.57
N LEU A 119 -18.94 3.09 3.97
CA LEU A 119 -18.64 4.23 3.09
C LEU A 119 -17.17 4.26 2.66
N ILE A 120 -16.23 3.95 3.56
CA ILE A 120 -14.81 3.82 3.22
C ILE A 120 -14.58 2.70 2.21
N SER A 121 -15.19 1.52 2.44
CA SER A 121 -15.00 0.33 1.60
C SER A 121 -15.61 0.48 0.20
N PHE A 122 -16.65 1.29 0.05
CA PHE A 122 -17.30 1.57 -1.24
C PHE A 122 -16.98 2.96 -1.79
N SER A 123 -15.97 3.65 -1.24
CA SER A 123 -15.50 4.92 -1.77
C SER A 123 -14.85 4.74 -3.16
N MET A 124 -14.80 5.82 -3.94
CA MET A 124 -14.13 5.82 -5.25
C MET A 124 -12.64 5.46 -5.17
N ALA A 125 -12.01 5.64 -4.00
CA ALA A 125 -10.61 5.30 -3.78
C ALA A 125 -10.40 3.81 -3.38
N SER A 126 -11.44 3.08 -3.01
CA SER A 126 -11.32 1.70 -2.52
C SER A 126 -10.66 0.70 -3.50
N PRO A 127 -10.71 0.87 -4.83
CA PRO A 127 -10.00 -0.01 -5.75
C PRO A 127 -8.48 -0.07 -5.52
N ILE A 128 -7.88 1.00 -4.96
CA ILE A 128 -6.45 1.04 -4.65
C ILE A 128 -6.04 -0.05 -3.64
N LEU A 129 -6.98 -0.53 -2.82
CA LEU A 129 -6.73 -1.60 -1.85
C LEU A 129 -6.51 -2.97 -2.49
N GLN A 130 -6.71 -3.11 -3.80
CA GLN A 130 -6.51 -4.35 -4.55
C GLN A 130 -5.34 -4.27 -5.55
N VAL A 131 -4.82 -3.08 -5.80
CA VAL A 131 -3.70 -2.88 -6.73
C VAL A 131 -2.40 -3.32 -6.05
N GLY A 132 -1.43 -3.81 -6.81
CA GLY A 132 -0.13 -4.27 -6.31
C GLY A 132 0.77 -3.18 -5.74
N TYR A 133 0.22 -2.37 -4.81
CA TYR A 133 0.85 -1.19 -4.21
C TYR A 133 1.04 -1.31 -2.71
N ALA A 134 1.85 -0.43 -2.14
CA ALA A 134 2.10 -0.35 -0.70
C ALA A 134 0.98 0.34 0.11
N GLU A 135 -0.03 0.94 -0.55
CA GLU A 135 -1.09 1.74 0.07
C GLU A 135 -1.89 0.97 1.09
N SER A 136 -2.29 -0.25 0.79
CA SER A 136 -3.06 -1.09 1.71
C SER A 136 -2.29 -1.37 3.00
N LEU A 137 -1.01 -1.71 2.88
CA LEU A 137 -0.13 -1.91 4.04
C LEU A 137 0.06 -0.60 4.81
N TRP A 138 0.28 0.50 4.10
CA TRP A 138 0.46 1.82 4.71
C TRP A 138 -0.78 2.26 5.49
N LEU A 139 -1.98 2.12 4.92
CA LEU A 139 -3.25 2.43 5.60
C LEU A 139 -3.47 1.53 6.81
N LEU A 140 -3.19 0.23 6.71
CA LEU A 140 -3.24 -0.69 7.83
C LEU A 140 -2.33 -0.24 8.97
N LEU A 141 -1.09 0.14 8.67
CA LEU A 141 -0.12 0.59 9.68
C LEU A 141 -0.54 1.91 10.34
N ILE A 142 -1.13 2.84 9.59
CA ILE A 142 -1.69 4.08 10.13
C ILE A 142 -2.79 3.77 11.15
N VAL A 143 -3.82 3.04 10.75
CA VAL A 143 -4.95 2.77 11.66
C VAL A 143 -4.54 1.90 12.83
N SER A 144 -3.56 1.00 12.64
CA SER A 144 -2.98 0.20 13.72
C SER A 144 -2.23 1.07 14.73
N SER A 145 -1.43 2.03 14.25
CA SER A 145 -0.71 2.97 15.11
C SER A 145 -1.67 3.82 15.95
N LEU A 146 -2.73 4.35 15.33
CA LEU A 146 -3.77 5.10 16.05
C LEU A 146 -4.50 4.22 17.05
N TYR A 147 -4.83 2.99 16.69
CA TYR A 147 -5.48 2.05 17.58
C TYR A 147 -4.61 1.70 18.80
N PHE A 148 -3.32 1.40 18.58
CA PHE A 148 -2.38 1.09 19.66
C PHE A 148 -2.11 2.29 20.56
N PHE A 149 -2.01 3.50 19.99
CA PHE A 149 -1.93 4.74 20.74
C PHE A 149 -3.12 4.91 21.70
N MET A 150 -4.35 4.76 21.20
CA MET A 150 -5.57 4.87 22.01
C MET A 150 -5.68 3.76 23.07
N GLN A 151 -5.11 2.59 22.80
CA GLN A 151 -5.08 1.45 23.72
C GLN A 151 -3.87 1.48 24.70
N ARG A 152 -3.04 2.51 24.64
CA ARG A 152 -1.81 2.62 25.45
C ARG A 152 -0.86 1.43 25.28
N ARG A 153 -0.78 0.89 24.06
CA ARG A 153 0.12 -0.22 23.72
C ARG A 153 1.39 0.30 23.05
N ASP A 154 2.25 0.96 23.83
CA ASP A 154 3.37 1.76 23.34
C ASP A 154 4.37 0.94 22.51
N VAL A 155 4.67 -0.30 22.87
CA VAL A 155 5.59 -1.16 22.09
C VAL A 155 5.01 -1.44 20.70
N LEU A 156 3.72 -1.78 20.60
CA LEU A 156 3.09 -2.04 19.30
C LEU A 156 2.95 -0.76 18.47
N LEU A 157 2.73 0.39 19.12
CA LEU A 157 2.75 1.70 18.49
C LEU A 157 4.11 1.97 17.86
N VAL A 158 5.20 1.84 18.63
CA VAL A 158 6.57 2.09 18.12
C VAL A 158 6.91 1.15 16.97
N LEU A 159 6.59 -0.15 17.10
CA LEU A 159 6.83 -1.12 16.02
C LEU A 159 6.04 -0.79 14.75
N SER A 160 4.76 -0.42 14.89
CA SER A 160 3.96 -0.05 13.71
C SER A 160 4.46 1.23 13.05
N LEU A 161 4.89 2.24 13.82
CA LEU A 161 5.48 3.47 13.29
C LEU A 161 6.84 3.21 12.61
N ALA A 162 7.67 2.33 13.18
CA ALA A 162 8.94 1.96 12.57
C ALA A 162 8.76 1.30 11.19
N VAL A 163 7.80 0.37 11.06
CA VAL A 163 7.48 -0.25 9.76
C VAL A 163 6.84 0.76 8.81
N LEU A 164 5.95 1.63 9.33
CA LEU A 164 5.29 2.68 8.56
C LEU A 164 6.31 3.62 7.90
N SER A 165 7.38 3.98 8.61
CA SER A 165 8.42 4.91 8.14
C SER A 165 9.15 4.45 6.88
N VAL A 166 9.25 3.15 6.69
CA VAL A 166 9.95 2.50 5.56
C VAL A 166 8.97 1.81 4.58
N THR A 167 7.67 2.08 4.74
CA THR A 167 6.61 1.59 3.81
C THR A 167 6.23 2.64 2.79
N ARG A 168 6.05 3.89 3.21
CA ARG A 168 5.80 5.06 2.33
C ARG A 168 6.28 6.35 2.99
N PRO A 169 6.65 7.37 2.19
CA PRO A 169 6.91 8.71 2.72
C PRO A 169 5.67 9.27 3.46
N GLY A 170 5.88 10.03 4.53
CA GLY A 170 4.78 10.69 5.28
C GLY A 170 4.85 10.50 6.79
N LEU A 171 5.83 9.76 7.31
CA LEU A 171 5.99 9.57 8.76
C LEU A 171 6.14 10.90 9.52
N LEU A 172 6.73 11.94 8.91
CA LEU A 172 6.95 13.22 9.57
C LEU A 172 5.64 13.83 10.10
N ALA A 173 4.55 13.75 9.33
CA ALA A 173 3.24 14.25 9.76
C ALA A 173 2.72 13.50 11.00
N PHE A 174 2.90 12.17 11.04
CA PHE A 174 2.51 11.35 12.19
C PHE A 174 3.43 11.59 13.40
N ALA A 175 4.74 11.72 13.17
CA ALA A 175 5.70 12.03 14.23
C ALA A 175 5.37 13.38 14.90
N LEU A 176 5.07 14.42 14.11
CA LEU A 176 4.64 15.72 14.60
C LEU A 176 3.30 15.63 15.36
N MET A 177 2.32 14.91 14.83
CA MET A 177 1.04 14.69 15.52
C MET A 177 1.24 14.04 16.87
N PHE A 178 2.03 12.96 16.96
CA PHE A 178 2.28 12.29 18.22
C PHE A 178 3.11 13.16 19.17
N ALA A 179 4.12 13.89 18.68
CA ALA A 179 4.89 14.83 19.50
C ALA A 179 3.98 15.88 20.16
N LEU A 180 3.02 16.45 19.39
CA LEU A 180 2.06 17.42 19.93
C LEU A 180 1.07 16.83 20.95
N LEU A 181 0.81 15.53 20.89
CA LEU A 181 -0.09 14.85 21.85
C LEU A 181 0.62 14.44 23.15
N PHE A 182 1.95 14.44 23.19
CA PHE A 182 2.75 14.12 24.36
C PHE A 182 3.29 15.37 25.09
N VAL A 183 3.04 16.57 24.59
CA VAL A 183 3.30 17.87 25.23
C VAL A 183 2.04 18.37 25.93
#